data_e3c4e60c19f5ca6a5c14dc329752303c
#
_entry.id   e3c4e60c19f5ca6a5c14dc329752303c
#
_cell.length_a   1.000
_cell.length_b   1.000
_cell.length_c   1.000
_cell.angle_alpha   90.00
_cell.angle_beta   90.00
_cell.angle_gamma   90.00
#
_symmetry.space_group_name_H-M   'P 1'
#
loop_
_entity.id
_entity.type
_entity.pdbx_description
1 polymer ?
#
loop_
_entity_poly.entity_id
_entity_poly.type
_entity_poly.pdbx_seq_one_letter_code
_entity_poly.pdbx_strand_id
1 'polypeptide(L)'
;PSYNISGIEAAARCAGAEVAYVDRSRFRELPIPGGKAIKSWAFNDAFVLEDEVDVLINVPIAKHHSTSRLTMALKNVFGMVGWDRGRLHRDIHPKIADLNRVVRVDLTVLDAYRVLRRHGPTGGMLDDVDNSVDGARRIVISTDPVAVDSYGATLFGLEPGDIGFIKEAHDAGLGEMDYRLKGFEELTV
;
A
#
# COMPACT_ATOMS: atom_id res chain seq x y z
N PRO A 1 -5.63 -14.08 12.68
CA PRO A 1 -4.43 -14.94 12.85
C PRO A 1 -3.15 -14.20 12.47
N SER A 2 -3.12 -13.42 11.34
CA SER A 2 -1.89 -12.77 10.86
C SER A 2 -1.31 -11.75 11.84
N TYR A 3 -2.14 -10.92 12.46
CA TYR A 3 -1.70 -9.91 13.44
C TYR A 3 -1.10 -10.53 14.69
N ASN A 4 -1.68 -11.67 15.13
CA ASN A 4 -1.16 -12.41 16.29
C ASN A 4 0.18 -13.08 15.98
N ILE A 5 0.28 -13.76 14.82
CA ILE A 5 1.52 -14.46 14.40
C ILE A 5 2.66 -13.47 14.15
N SER A 6 2.39 -12.30 13.59
CA SER A 6 3.41 -11.26 13.33
C SER A 6 3.84 -10.50 14.58
N GLY A 7 3.10 -10.61 15.68
CA GLY A 7 3.33 -9.83 16.90
C GLY A 7 2.81 -8.39 16.85
N ILE A 8 2.28 -7.92 15.72
CA ILE A 8 1.77 -6.55 15.54
C ILE A 8 0.64 -6.25 16.53
N GLU A 9 -0.28 -7.22 16.75
CA GLU A 9 -1.38 -7.03 17.70
C GLU A 9 -0.88 -6.77 19.12
N ALA A 10 0.07 -7.59 19.58
CA ALA A 10 0.63 -7.43 20.91
C ALA A 10 1.37 -6.09 21.06
N ALA A 11 2.17 -5.71 20.08
CA ALA A 11 2.89 -4.45 20.07
C ALA A 11 1.95 -3.23 20.07
N ALA A 12 0.91 -3.25 19.24
CA ALA A 12 -0.07 -2.17 19.16
C ALA A 12 -0.83 -1.99 20.49
N ARG A 13 -1.32 -3.09 21.08
CA ARG A 13 -1.99 -3.03 22.38
C ARG A 13 -1.07 -2.55 23.49
N CYS A 14 0.18 -2.98 23.50
CA CYS A 14 1.18 -2.52 24.46
C CYS A 14 1.45 -1.02 24.34
N ALA A 15 1.36 -0.48 23.13
CA ALA A 15 1.45 0.96 22.86
C ALA A 15 0.15 1.75 23.16
N GLY A 16 -0.91 1.08 23.66
CA GLY A 16 -2.18 1.69 24.01
C GLY A 16 -3.18 1.81 22.86
N ALA A 17 -2.90 1.20 21.71
CA ALA A 17 -3.82 1.22 20.58
C ALA A 17 -4.92 0.17 20.72
N GLU A 18 -6.10 0.48 20.21
CA GLU A 18 -7.15 -0.51 19.99
C GLU A 18 -6.86 -1.30 18.73
N VAL A 19 -7.03 -2.61 18.78
CA VAL A 19 -6.89 -3.49 17.61
C VAL A 19 -8.25 -4.00 17.22
N ALA A 20 -8.73 -3.54 16.07
CA ALA A 20 -9.98 -3.96 15.47
C ALA A 20 -9.75 -4.83 14.23
N TYR A 21 -10.71 -5.68 13.94
CA TYR A 21 -10.74 -6.48 12.73
C TYR A 21 -11.81 -5.94 11.79
N VAL A 22 -11.54 -6.04 10.51
CA VAL A 22 -12.49 -5.60 9.48
C VAL A 22 -13.81 -6.37 9.63
N ASP A 23 -14.88 -5.64 9.93
CA ASP A 23 -16.24 -6.17 9.97
C ASP A 23 -16.77 -6.34 8.54
N ARG A 24 -17.08 -7.59 8.18
CA ARG A 24 -17.60 -7.93 6.85
C ARG A 24 -18.98 -7.37 6.55
N SER A 25 -19.78 -7.06 7.56
CA SER A 25 -21.12 -6.45 7.41
C SER A 25 -21.04 -4.98 6.98
N ARG A 26 -19.89 -4.34 7.16
CA ARG A 26 -19.65 -2.93 6.87
C ARG A 26 -19.10 -2.66 5.46
N PHE A 27 -19.16 -3.63 4.57
CA PHE A 27 -18.81 -3.42 3.16
C PHE A 27 -20.03 -2.96 2.38
N ARG A 28 -19.91 -1.81 1.72
CA ARG A 28 -20.90 -1.36 0.75
C ARG A 28 -20.27 -0.99 -0.58
N GLU A 29 -21.06 -1.08 -1.63
CA GLU A 29 -20.68 -0.68 -2.96
C GLU A 29 -20.64 0.85 -3.07
N LEU A 30 -19.49 1.38 -3.48
CA LEU A 30 -19.32 2.79 -3.79
C LEU A 30 -18.92 2.96 -5.24
N PRO A 31 -19.37 4.05 -5.91
CA PRO A 31 -18.90 4.41 -7.23
C PRO A 31 -17.43 4.84 -7.17
N ILE A 32 -16.71 4.64 -8.26
CA ILE A 32 -15.33 5.08 -8.44
C ILE A 32 -15.30 6.17 -9.53
N PRO A 33 -15.39 7.44 -9.16
CA PRO A 33 -15.41 8.54 -10.12
C PRO A 33 -14.11 8.56 -10.95
N GLY A 34 -14.26 8.58 -12.27
CA GLY A 34 -13.11 8.54 -13.19
C GLY A 34 -12.40 7.19 -13.27
N GLY A 35 -12.93 6.14 -12.63
CA GLY A 35 -12.35 4.80 -12.71
C GLY A 35 -12.25 4.30 -14.17
N LYS A 36 -11.08 3.79 -14.55
CA LYS A 36 -10.82 3.29 -15.92
C LYS A 36 -11.23 1.83 -16.07
N ALA A 37 -10.77 0.97 -15.17
CA ALA A 37 -10.95 -0.48 -15.22
C ALA A 37 -12.16 -0.99 -14.42
N ILE A 38 -12.54 -0.28 -13.36
CA ILE A 38 -13.71 -0.57 -12.54
C ILE A 38 -14.50 0.71 -12.25
N LYS A 39 -15.83 0.60 -12.24
CA LYS A 39 -16.73 1.75 -12.04
C LYS A 39 -17.30 1.84 -10.63
N SER A 40 -17.31 0.71 -9.92
CA SER A 40 -17.72 0.60 -8.53
C SER A 40 -17.04 -0.59 -7.88
N TRP A 41 -16.91 -0.58 -6.56
CA TRP A 41 -16.42 -1.71 -5.79
C TRP A 41 -16.95 -1.63 -4.35
N ALA A 42 -16.82 -2.74 -3.61
CA ALA A 42 -17.19 -2.76 -2.20
C ALA A 42 -16.03 -2.25 -1.33
N PHE A 43 -16.27 -1.18 -0.59
CA PHE A 43 -15.34 -0.62 0.38
C PHE A 43 -15.87 -0.80 1.80
N ASN A 44 -15.00 -0.98 2.76
CA ASN A 44 -15.40 -0.99 4.17
C ASN A 44 -15.55 0.45 4.68
N ASP A 45 -16.68 0.72 5.33
CA ASP A 45 -17.05 2.04 5.83
C ASP A 45 -15.98 2.68 6.71
N ALA A 46 -15.31 1.88 7.55
CA ALA A 46 -14.26 2.37 8.43
C ALA A 46 -13.06 3.04 7.74
N PHE A 47 -12.93 2.92 6.40
CA PHE A 47 -11.81 3.51 5.65
C PHE A 47 -12.24 4.57 4.63
N VAL A 48 -13.54 4.83 4.49
CA VAL A 48 -14.05 5.71 3.43
C VAL A 48 -15.08 6.73 3.92
N LEU A 49 -15.56 6.60 5.15
CA LEU A 49 -16.49 7.56 5.75
C LEU A 49 -15.73 8.54 6.64
N GLU A 50 -15.90 9.84 6.37
CA GLU A 50 -15.24 10.92 7.10
C GLU A 50 -15.67 11.03 8.58
N ASP A 51 -16.86 10.53 8.92
CA ASP A 51 -17.38 10.50 10.29
C ASP A 51 -16.87 9.30 11.12
N GLU A 52 -16.14 8.37 10.51
CA GLU A 52 -15.60 7.19 11.18
C GLU A 52 -14.13 7.35 11.58
N VAL A 53 -13.36 8.12 10.82
CA VAL A 53 -11.90 8.27 10.99
C VAL A 53 -11.47 9.70 10.70
N ASP A 54 -10.82 10.35 11.65
CA ASP A 54 -10.26 11.69 11.48
C ASP A 54 -9.00 11.69 10.61
N VAL A 55 -8.14 10.65 10.77
CA VAL A 55 -6.87 10.49 10.04
C VAL A 55 -6.65 9.02 9.69
N LEU A 56 -6.47 8.72 8.41
CA LEU A 56 -6.14 7.39 7.91
C LEU A 56 -4.64 7.27 7.63
N ILE A 57 -3.93 6.50 8.46
CA ILE A 57 -2.51 6.21 8.26
C ILE A 57 -2.35 4.83 7.64
N ASN A 58 -1.74 4.78 6.46
CA ASN A 58 -1.43 3.55 5.75
C ASN A 58 -0.01 3.08 6.08
N VAL A 59 0.14 1.87 6.66
CA VAL A 59 1.44 1.31 7.05
C VAL A 59 1.72 0.04 6.23
N PRO A 60 2.12 0.17 4.97
CA PRO A 60 2.43 -0.96 4.10
C PRO A 60 3.85 -1.48 4.32
N ILE A 61 4.10 -2.72 3.87
CA ILE A 61 5.43 -3.33 3.80
C ILE A 61 5.91 -3.37 2.35
N ALA A 62 7.16 -2.97 2.11
CA ALA A 62 7.79 -3.09 0.80
C ALA A 62 8.11 -4.56 0.49
N LYS A 63 7.49 -5.12 -0.55
CA LYS A 63 7.73 -6.51 -0.96
C LYS A 63 7.43 -6.78 -2.43
N HIS A 64 8.13 -7.77 -2.97
CA HIS A 64 7.85 -8.36 -4.28
C HIS A 64 6.41 -8.91 -4.36
N HIS A 65 5.84 -8.87 -5.54
CA HIS A 65 4.56 -9.48 -5.85
C HIS A 65 4.56 -10.02 -7.28
N SER A 66 4.20 -11.29 -7.45
CA SER A 66 4.25 -11.98 -8.74
C SER A 66 3.42 -11.32 -9.86
N THR A 67 2.24 -10.78 -9.53
CA THR A 67 1.33 -10.19 -10.53
C THR A 67 1.56 -8.69 -10.75
N SER A 68 1.76 -7.93 -9.67
CA SER A 68 1.93 -6.46 -9.74
C SER A 68 3.39 -6.01 -9.66
N ARG A 69 4.35 -6.93 -9.69
CA ARG A 69 5.79 -6.76 -9.43
C ARG A 69 6.08 -6.38 -7.99
N LEU A 70 5.39 -5.37 -7.45
CA LEU A 70 5.57 -4.87 -6.08
C LEU A 70 4.23 -4.80 -5.33
N THR A 71 4.30 -4.80 -4.02
CA THR A 71 3.24 -4.44 -3.10
C THR A 71 3.78 -3.41 -2.11
N MET A 72 3.14 -2.25 -2.07
CA MET A 72 3.48 -1.14 -1.17
C MET A 72 2.22 -0.32 -0.88
N ALA A 73 2.29 1.00 -0.82
CA ALA A 73 1.22 1.89 -0.37
C ALA A 73 -0.08 1.76 -1.18
N LEU A 74 0.01 1.98 -2.49
CA LEU A 74 -1.18 1.97 -3.37
C LEU A 74 -1.90 0.62 -3.36
N LYS A 75 -1.15 -0.48 -3.38
CA LYS A 75 -1.75 -1.82 -3.37
C LYS A 75 -2.25 -2.25 -1.99
N ASN A 76 -1.78 -1.63 -0.90
CA ASN A 76 -2.23 -1.96 0.45
C ASN A 76 -3.73 -1.67 0.66
N VAL A 77 -4.31 -0.77 -0.13
CA VAL A 77 -5.75 -0.49 -0.20
C VAL A 77 -6.60 -1.74 -0.47
N PHE A 78 -6.02 -2.79 -1.07
CA PHE A 78 -6.71 -4.08 -1.21
C PHE A 78 -7.14 -4.71 0.12
N GLY A 79 -6.53 -4.31 1.24
CA GLY A 79 -6.96 -4.69 2.59
C GLY A 79 -8.28 -4.04 3.02
N MET A 80 -8.65 -2.93 2.38
CA MET A 80 -9.81 -2.10 2.73
C MET A 80 -11.05 -2.40 1.89
N VAL A 81 -10.93 -3.30 0.89
CA VAL A 81 -12.01 -3.63 -0.05
C VAL A 81 -12.53 -5.05 0.15
N GLY A 82 -13.81 -5.22 -0.16
CA GLY A 82 -14.57 -6.46 -0.06
C GLY A 82 -14.71 -7.22 -1.38
N TRP A 83 -15.75 -8.05 -1.43
CA TRP A 83 -16.10 -8.95 -2.54
C TRP A 83 -14.96 -9.93 -2.90
N ASP A 84 -14.98 -10.46 -4.12
CA ASP A 84 -13.94 -11.33 -4.63
C ASP A 84 -12.72 -10.54 -5.08
N ARG A 85 -11.77 -10.33 -4.16
CA ARG A 85 -10.51 -9.64 -4.43
C ARG A 85 -9.64 -10.35 -5.47
N GLY A 86 -9.90 -11.64 -5.74
CA GLY A 86 -9.23 -12.37 -6.81
C GLY A 86 -9.48 -11.75 -8.19
N ARG A 87 -10.68 -11.21 -8.41
CA ARG A 87 -11.03 -10.51 -9.65
C ARG A 87 -10.22 -9.23 -9.88
N LEU A 88 -9.68 -8.63 -8.83
CA LEU A 88 -8.80 -7.46 -8.94
C LEU A 88 -7.43 -7.81 -9.52
N HIS A 89 -6.99 -9.07 -9.43
CA HIS A 89 -5.68 -9.49 -9.91
C HIS A 89 -5.60 -9.65 -11.45
N ARG A 90 -6.75 -9.69 -12.15
CA ARG A 90 -6.76 -9.56 -13.61
C ARG A 90 -6.70 -8.07 -13.96
N ASP A 91 -5.75 -7.67 -14.82
CA ASP A 91 -5.46 -6.25 -15.13
C ASP A 91 -5.32 -5.41 -13.87
N ILE A 92 -4.42 -5.83 -12.99
CA ILE A 92 -4.31 -5.35 -11.62
C ILE A 92 -3.91 -3.86 -11.54
N HIS A 93 -3.07 -3.39 -12.47
CA HIS A 93 -2.46 -2.06 -12.39
C HIS A 93 -3.49 -0.91 -12.43
N PRO A 94 -4.36 -0.79 -13.44
CA PRO A 94 -5.36 0.27 -13.45
C PRO A 94 -6.38 0.11 -12.31
N LYS A 95 -6.67 -1.11 -11.85
CA LYS A 95 -7.58 -1.32 -10.72
C LYS A 95 -6.99 -0.84 -9.39
N ILE A 96 -5.69 -0.98 -9.19
CA ILE A 96 -5.02 -0.38 -8.02
C ILE A 96 -5.22 1.13 -8.03
N ALA A 97 -4.98 1.79 -9.16
CA ALA A 97 -5.20 3.22 -9.29
C ALA A 97 -6.67 3.60 -9.05
N ASP A 98 -7.61 2.85 -9.65
CA ASP A 98 -9.05 3.12 -9.48
C ASP A 98 -9.50 3.05 -8.01
N LEU A 99 -9.06 2.04 -7.25
CA LEU A 99 -9.42 1.93 -5.83
C LEU A 99 -8.89 3.10 -4.99
N ASN A 100 -7.70 3.60 -5.33
CA ASN A 100 -7.10 4.75 -4.63
C ASN A 100 -7.80 6.09 -4.93
N ARG A 101 -8.74 6.14 -5.88
CA ARG A 101 -9.59 7.32 -6.10
C ARG A 101 -10.67 7.49 -5.02
N VAL A 102 -10.98 6.43 -4.30
CA VAL A 102 -12.05 6.42 -3.26
C VAL A 102 -11.46 6.48 -1.86
N VAL A 103 -10.38 5.75 -1.62
CA VAL A 103 -9.74 5.72 -0.29
C VAL A 103 -8.77 6.88 -0.16
N ARG A 104 -9.09 7.84 0.70
CA ARG A 104 -8.21 8.95 1.04
C ARG A 104 -7.27 8.55 2.16
N VAL A 105 -6.00 8.37 1.84
CA VAL A 105 -4.94 8.16 2.83
C VAL A 105 -4.28 9.50 3.15
N ASP A 106 -4.24 9.87 4.43
CA ASP A 106 -3.65 11.13 4.89
C ASP A 106 -2.13 11.03 5.06
N LEU A 107 -1.66 9.87 5.50
CA LEU A 107 -0.24 9.61 5.69
C LEU A 107 0.10 8.16 5.31
N THR A 108 1.20 7.98 4.63
CA THR A 108 1.80 6.65 4.39
C THR A 108 3.13 6.52 5.11
N VAL A 109 3.31 5.41 5.82
CA VAL A 109 4.55 5.01 6.48
C VAL A 109 4.95 3.64 5.92
N LEU A 110 5.79 3.61 4.90
CA LEU A 110 6.25 2.37 4.27
C LEU A 110 7.35 1.73 5.12
N ASP A 111 7.08 0.52 5.59
CA ASP A 111 8.09 -0.34 6.20
C ASP A 111 8.94 -1.00 5.09
N ALA A 112 10.15 -0.52 4.92
CA ALA A 112 11.18 -1.08 4.08
C ALA A 112 12.42 -1.50 4.90
N TYR A 113 12.23 -1.82 6.19
CA TYR A 113 13.32 -2.24 7.06
C TYR A 113 13.84 -3.64 6.68
N ARG A 114 12.92 -4.54 6.30
CA ARG A 114 13.22 -5.86 5.74
C ARG A 114 12.40 -6.03 4.47
N VAL A 115 13.07 -6.12 3.33
CA VAL A 115 12.42 -6.11 2.02
C VAL A 115 12.43 -7.50 1.41
N LEU A 116 11.28 -8.10 1.18
CA LEU A 116 11.17 -9.37 0.45
C LEU A 116 11.39 -9.10 -1.05
N ARG A 117 12.56 -9.43 -1.53
CA ARG A 117 13.01 -9.13 -2.90
C ARG A 117 12.41 -10.04 -3.97
N ARG A 118 12.10 -11.30 -3.61
CA ARG A 118 11.67 -12.33 -4.56
C ARG A 118 10.61 -13.23 -3.92
N HIS A 119 9.90 -13.97 -4.76
CA HIS A 119 8.95 -15.01 -4.39
C HIS A 119 7.78 -14.53 -3.50
N GLY A 120 7.50 -13.22 -3.47
CA GLY A 120 6.32 -12.65 -2.80
C GLY A 120 5.04 -12.75 -3.65
N PRO A 121 3.89 -12.42 -3.08
CA PRO A 121 3.70 -11.78 -1.77
C PRO A 121 3.66 -12.74 -0.58
N THR A 122 3.46 -14.03 -0.81
CA THR A 122 3.41 -15.10 0.19
C THR A 122 4.37 -16.20 -0.21
N GLY A 123 5.26 -16.57 0.68
CA GLY A 123 6.37 -17.48 0.40
C GLY A 123 7.69 -16.74 0.47
N GLY A 124 8.68 -17.28 -0.22
CA GLY A 124 10.07 -16.83 -0.11
C GLY A 124 10.81 -17.53 1.02
N MET A 125 12.11 -17.44 0.96
CA MET A 125 13.05 -17.94 1.96
C MET A 125 13.72 -16.74 2.64
N LEU A 126 14.43 -16.97 3.73
CA LEU A 126 15.17 -15.89 4.41
C LEU A 126 16.19 -15.22 3.49
N ASP A 127 16.77 -15.96 2.55
CA ASP A 127 17.69 -15.45 1.54
C ASP A 127 17.03 -14.54 0.48
N ASP A 128 15.70 -14.51 0.43
CA ASP A 128 14.95 -13.59 -0.42
C ASP A 128 14.67 -12.25 0.26
N VAL A 129 14.99 -12.15 1.57
CA VAL A 129 14.77 -10.96 2.38
C VAL A 129 16.07 -10.16 2.49
N ASP A 130 16.05 -8.95 1.97
CA ASP A 130 17.12 -7.98 2.14
C ASP A 130 16.90 -7.18 3.44
N ASN A 131 17.91 -7.15 4.29
CA ASN A 131 17.98 -6.33 5.49
C ASN A 131 19.31 -5.55 5.58
N SER A 132 20.00 -5.41 4.45
CA SER A 132 21.25 -4.66 4.36
C SER A 132 21.03 -3.16 4.56
N VAL A 133 22.07 -2.46 5.00
CA VAL A 133 22.03 -0.99 5.17
C VAL A 133 21.84 -0.30 3.83
N ASP A 134 22.48 -0.82 2.76
CA ASP A 134 22.45 -0.21 1.44
C ASP A 134 21.12 -0.47 0.70
N GLY A 135 20.51 -1.64 0.89
CA GLY A 135 19.33 -2.08 0.14
C GLY A 135 18.00 -2.00 0.89
N ALA A 136 18.04 -1.94 2.22
CA ALA A 136 16.87 -1.96 3.10
C ALA A 136 17.09 -1.05 4.31
N ARG A 137 16.47 -1.36 5.45
CA ARG A 137 16.51 -0.59 6.70
C ARG A 137 16.06 0.86 6.50
N ARG A 138 15.00 1.03 5.75
CA ARG A 138 14.37 2.33 5.47
C ARG A 138 12.96 2.37 6.05
N ILE A 139 12.57 3.55 6.50
CA ILE A 139 11.17 3.93 6.69
C ILE A 139 10.92 5.10 5.76
N VAL A 140 9.90 5.01 4.93
CA VAL A 140 9.56 6.06 3.96
C VAL A 140 8.23 6.67 4.35
N ILE A 141 8.21 7.98 4.56
CA ILE A 141 7.02 8.69 5.04
C ILE A 141 6.64 9.78 4.05
N SER A 142 5.38 9.82 3.65
CA SER A 142 4.82 10.90 2.83
C SER A 142 3.30 10.94 2.92
N THR A 143 2.72 12.09 2.63
CA THR A 143 1.29 12.26 2.36
C THR A 143 0.91 11.90 0.92
N ASP A 144 1.91 11.62 0.07
CA ASP A 144 1.74 11.24 -1.33
C ASP A 144 2.07 9.75 -1.51
N PRO A 145 1.06 8.86 -1.64
CA PRO A 145 1.30 7.42 -1.76
C PRO A 145 1.99 7.02 -3.07
N VAL A 146 1.86 7.83 -4.13
CA VAL A 146 2.55 7.60 -5.40
C VAL A 146 4.05 7.86 -5.24
N ALA A 147 4.41 8.96 -4.56
CA ALA A 147 5.80 9.28 -4.27
C ALA A 147 6.46 8.22 -3.38
N VAL A 148 5.73 7.69 -2.37
CA VAL A 148 6.20 6.58 -1.53
C VAL A 148 6.49 5.34 -2.36
N ASP A 149 5.57 4.93 -3.22
CA ASP A 149 5.73 3.74 -4.04
C ASP A 149 6.81 3.94 -5.12
N SER A 150 6.97 5.16 -5.61
CA SER A 150 8.04 5.51 -6.55
C SER A 150 9.43 5.38 -5.92
N TYR A 151 9.63 5.94 -4.72
CA TYR A 151 10.86 5.71 -3.97
C TYR A 151 11.04 4.22 -3.65
N GLY A 152 9.97 3.57 -3.19
CA GLY A 152 9.97 2.15 -2.88
C GLY A 152 10.42 1.27 -4.06
N ALA A 153 10.05 1.61 -5.30
CA ALA A 153 10.49 0.90 -6.50
C ALA A 153 12.01 0.92 -6.67
N THR A 154 12.67 2.03 -6.33
CA THR A 154 14.13 2.15 -6.42
C THR A 154 14.86 1.19 -5.47
N LEU A 155 14.25 0.86 -4.33
CA LEU A 155 14.79 -0.15 -3.41
C LEU A 155 14.88 -1.54 -4.04
N PHE A 156 14.11 -1.80 -5.09
CA PHE A 156 14.14 -3.04 -5.88
C PHE A 156 15.00 -2.91 -7.16
N GLY A 157 15.68 -1.77 -7.36
CA GLY A 157 16.43 -1.49 -8.59
C GLY A 157 15.51 -1.31 -9.80
N LEU A 158 14.29 -0.83 -9.60
CA LEU A 158 13.29 -0.61 -10.64
C LEU A 158 13.01 0.87 -10.81
N GLU A 159 12.77 1.28 -12.05
CA GLU A 159 12.27 2.62 -12.32
C GLU A 159 10.77 2.70 -11.98
N PRO A 160 10.30 3.78 -11.33
CA PRO A 160 8.88 3.95 -10.99
C PRO A 160 7.95 3.79 -12.20
N GLY A 161 8.34 4.32 -13.36
CA GLY A 161 7.58 4.22 -14.61
C GLY A 161 7.41 2.81 -15.17
N ASP A 162 8.25 1.85 -14.75
CA ASP A 162 8.14 0.44 -15.11
C ASP A 162 7.09 -0.31 -14.28
N ILE A 163 6.59 0.32 -13.22
CA ILE A 163 5.57 -0.26 -12.34
C ILE A 163 4.20 0.28 -12.75
N GLY A 164 3.44 -0.55 -13.45
CA GLY A 164 2.20 -0.11 -14.10
C GLY A 164 1.23 0.59 -13.17
N PHE A 165 1.05 0.14 -11.92
CA PHE A 165 0.11 0.79 -11.00
C PHE A 165 0.61 2.16 -10.48
N ILE A 166 1.92 2.37 -10.38
CA ILE A 166 2.50 3.69 -10.03
C ILE A 166 2.21 4.67 -11.16
N LYS A 167 2.50 4.25 -12.40
CA LYS A 167 2.21 5.05 -13.59
C LYS A 167 0.72 5.38 -13.72
N GLU A 168 -0.16 4.39 -13.58
CA GLU A 168 -1.62 4.59 -13.67
C GLU A 168 -2.13 5.53 -12.57
N ALA A 169 -1.59 5.46 -11.36
CA ALA A 169 -1.95 6.37 -10.27
C ALA A 169 -1.47 7.80 -10.52
N HIS A 170 -0.24 7.97 -11.01
CA HIS A 170 0.29 9.27 -11.42
C HIS A 170 -0.55 9.88 -12.55
N ASP A 171 -0.80 9.12 -13.62
CA ASP A 171 -1.62 9.58 -14.77
C ASP A 171 -3.07 9.91 -14.35
N ALA A 172 -3.53 9.34 -13.25
CA ALA A 172 -4.83 9.61 -12.64
C ALA A 172 -4.85 10.84 -11.73
N GLY A 173 -3.70 11.49 -11.51
CA GLY A 173 -3.57 12.67 -10.64
C GLY A 173 -3.62 12.34 -9.15
N LEU A 174 -3.31 11.10 -8.75
CA LEU A 174 -3.35 10.65 -7.35
C LEU A 174 -2.07 10.95 -6.58
N GLY A 175 -1.02 11.41 -7.26
CA GLY A 175 0.25 11.81 -6.66
C GLY A 175 1.36 11.95 -7.70
N GLU A 176 2.56 12.26 -7.20
CA GLU A 176 3.73 12.56 -8.01
C GLU A 176 4.67 11.37 -8.14
N MET A 177 4.99 10.97 -9.37
CA MET A 177 5.89 9.86 -9.63
C MET A 177 7.36 10.24 -9.43
N ASP A 178 7.77 11.46 -9.73
CA ASP A 178 9.09 11.95 -9.32
C ASP A 178 9.05 12.42 -7.87
N TYR A 179 9.31 11.51 -6.95
CA TYR A 179 9.29 11.77 -5.50
C TYR A 179 10.24 12.91 -5.07
N ARG A 180 11.27 13.22 -5.86
CA ARG A 180 12.23 14.29 -5.57
C ARG A 180 11.58 15.67 -5.62
N LEU A 181 10.52 15.82 -6.41
CA LEU A 181 9.73 17.06 -6.48
C LEU A 181 8.90 17.33 -5.22
N LYS A 182 8.80 16.34 -4.31
CA LYS A 182 8.09 16.47 -3.03
C LYS A 182 8.97 16.93 -1.86
N GLY A 183 10.16 17.45 -2.15
CA GLY A 183 11.09 17.87 -1.08
C GLY A 183 11.68 16.68 -0.34
N PHE A 184 12.15 15.68 -1.09
CA PHE A 184 12.72 14.45 -0.55
C PHE A 184 13.94 14.75 0.34
N GLU A 185 13.93 14.23 1.55
CA GLU A 185 15.05 14.28 2.51
C GLU A 185 15.34 12.87 3.02
N GLU A 186 16.59 12.53 3.16
CA GLU A 186 17.04 11.28 3.79
C GLU A 186 17.71 11.59 5.13
N LEU A 187 17.18 10.99 6.19
CA LEU A 187 17.72 11.12 7.55
C LEU A 187 18.33 9.80 7.98
N THR A 188 19.55 9.84 8.49
CA THR A 188 20.21 8.69 9.11
C THR A 188 20.09 8.80 10.63
N VAL A 189 19.59 7.75 11.29
CA VAL A 189 19.42 7.64 12.73
C VAL A 189 20.23 6.47 13.29
#